data_8c994316c0f99ff9e66a26ef3512b289
#
_entry.id   8c994316c0f99ff9e66a26ef3512b289
#
_cell.length_a   1.000
_cell.length_b   1.000
_cell.length_c   1.000
_cell.angle_alpha   90.00
_cell.angle_beta   90.00
_cell.angle_gamma   90.00
#
_symmetry.space_group_name_H-M   'P 1'
#
loop_
_entity.id
_entity.type
_entity.pdbx_description
1 polymer ?
#
loop_
_entity_poly.entity_id
_entity_poly.type
_entity_poly.pdbx_seq_one_letter_code
_entity_poly.pdbx_strand_id
1 'polypeptide(L)'
;MKQPKRILIMGLPGSGKTYFAERLKKYIEDNSNTQTMPLERMINLELMPLQYSSKVDWFNADDVRKRFNDWDFSREGRIRQSIRMFDFAVSCSEDFVICDFVAPLVEQRNNFKADWTIWMDTIDAGRYEDTNQAFVPPEQYDFRI
;
A
#
# COMPACT_ATOMS: atom_id res chain seq x y z
N MET A 1 -0.61 9.88 -20.42
CA MET A 1 -0.12 8.57 -19.96
C MET A 1 -0.95 8.08 -18.77
N LYS A 2 -1.30 6.84 -18.85
CA LYS A 2 -2.11 6.21 -17.79
C LYS A 2 -1.25 5.96 -16.56
N GLN A 3 -1.67 6.47 -15.42
CA GLN A 3 -1.02 6.16 -14.16
C GLN A 3 -1.47 4.78 -13.65
N PRO A 4 -0.61 4.07 -12.93
CA PRO A 4 -1.00 2.81 -12.32
C PRO A 4 -2.07 3.04 -11.24
N LYS A 5 -2.86 2.02 -10.98
CA LYS A 5 -3.77 2.02 -9.84
C LYS A 5 -2.95 1.80 -8.56
N ARG A 6 -3.10 2.71 -7.62
CA ARG A 6 -2.31 2.71 -6.39
C ARG A 6 -3.07 1.99 -5.28
N ILE A 7 -2.45 0.95 -4.75
CA ILE A 7 -3.00 0.18 -3.63
C ILE A 7 -2.15 0.47 -2.41
N LEU A 8 -2.75 1.07 -1.41
CA LEU A 8 -2.11 1.28 -0.11
C LEU A 8 -2.46 0.13 0.82
N ILE A 9 -1.44 -0.52 1.36
CA ILE A 9 -1.61 -1.47 2.46
C ILE A 9 -1.01 -0.81 3.68
N MET A 10 -1.86 -0.49 4.64
CA MET A 10 -1.46 0.26 5.83
C MET A 10 -1.78 -0.52 7.11
N GLY A 11 -1.15 -0.14 8.18
CA GLY A 11 -1.35 -0.77 9.48
C GLY A 11 -0.10 -0.65 10.34
N LEU A 12 -0.23 -1.00 11.61
CA LEU A 12 0.88 -0.96 12.56
C LEU A 12 2.01 -1.92 12.15
N PRO A 13 3.25 -1.63 12.58
CA PRO A 13 4.34 -2.59 12.38
C PRO A 13 3.99 -3.95 12.98
N GLY A 14 4.21 -5.00 12.21
CA GLY A 14 3.86 -6.36 12.62
C GLY A 14 2.44 -6.79 12.31
N SER A 15 1.66 -5.96 11.64
CA SER A 15 0.27 -6.28 11.28
C SER A 15 0.13 -7.23 10.09
N GLY A 16 1.23 -7.54 9.39
CA GLY A 16 1.19 -8.46 8.26
C GLY A 16 1.12 -7.79 6.90
N LYS A 17 1.45 -6.50 6.81
CA LYS A 17 1.39 -5.75 5.55
C LYS A 17 2.25 -6.37 4.45
N THR A 18 3.51 -6.67 4.77
CA THR A 18 4.46 -7.23 3.81
C THR A 18 4.00 -8.60 3.32
N TYR A 19 3.53 -9.43 4.24
CA TYR A 19 3.00 -10.75 3.94
C TYR A 19 1.80 -10.65 2.98
N PHE A 20 0.90 -9.74 3.25
CA PHE A 20 -0.29 -9.53 2.42
C PHE A 20 0.10 -8.94 1.05
N ALA A 21 1.00 -7.98 1.03
CA ALA A 21 1.47 -7.34 -0.21
C ALA A 21 2.09 -8.36 -1.17
N GLU A 22 2.94 -9.23 -0.65
CA GLU A 22 3.57 -10.29 -1.45
C GLU A 22 2.54 -11.21 -2.09
N ARG A 23 1.54 -11.62 -1.32
CA ARG A 23 0.48 -12.49 -1.81
C ARG A 23 -0.44 -11.80 -2.79
N LEU A 24 -0.78 -10.56 -2.54
CA LEU A 24 -1.61 -9.79 -3.46
C LEU A 24 -0.91 -9.59 -4.81
N LYS A 25 0.38 -9.26 -4.76
CA LYS A 25 1.18 -9.12 -5.97
C LYS A 25 1.16 -10.41 -6.79
N LYS A 26 1.44 -11.53 -6.14
CA LYS A 26 1.43 -12.84 -6.80
C LYS A 26 0.06 -13.17 -7.36
N TYR A 27 -0.99 -12.91 -6.60
CA TYR A 27 -2.36 -13.17 -7.04
C TYR A 27 -2.70 -12.39 -8.30
N ILE A 28 -2.38 -11.11 -8.33
CA ILE A 28 -2.65 -10.26 -9.51
C ILE A 28 -1.88 -10.77 -10.72
N GLU A 29 -0.61 -11.10 -10.55
CA GLU A 29 0.24 -11.59 -11.63
C GLU A 29 -0.24 -12.94 -12.16
N ASP A 30 -0.58 -13.88 -11.27
CA ASP A 30 -0.99 -15.22 -11.66
C ASP A 30 -2.36 -15.25 -12.34
N ASN A 31 -3.23 -14.31 -12.03
CA ASN A 31 -4.60 -14.26 -12.53
C ASN A 31 -4.82 -13.20 -13.60
N SER A 32 -3.78 -12.53 -14.04
CA SER A 32 -3.88 -11.39 -14.94
C SER A 32 -4.38 -11.75 -16.34
N ASN A 33 -4.19 -12.99 -16.77
CA ASN A 33 -4.62 -13.46 -18.10
C ASN A 33 -6.03 -14.04 -18.10
N THR A 34 -6.68 -14.07 -16.94
CA THR A 34 -8.01 -14.62 -16.82
C THR A 34 -8.97 -13.50 -16.46
N GLN A 35 -10.09 -13.42 -17.14
CA GLN A 35 -11.18 -12.54 -16.77
C GLN A 35 -11.88 -13.13 -15.55
N THR A 36 -11.18 -13.18 -14.42
CA THR A 36 -11.70 -13.88 -13.28
C THR A 36 -12.39 -12.94 -12.32
N MET A 37 -13.64 -13.28 -12.07
CA MET A 37 -14.40 -12.69 -10.98
C MET A 37 -13.72 -12.76 -9.62
N PRO A 38 -12.91 -13.84 -9.33
CA PRO A 38 -12.24 -13.90 -8.03
C PRO A 38 -11.36 -12.69 -7.68
N LEU A 39 -10.66 -12.11 -8.64
CA LEU A 39 -9.84 -10.94 -8.37
C LEU A 39 -10.71 -9.74 -8.01
N GLU A 40 -11.78 -9.52 -8.75
CA GLU A 40 -12.73 -8.45 -8.47
C GLU A 40 -13.36 -8.61 -7.09
N ARG A 41 -13.69 -9.84 -6.70
CA ARG A 41 -14.23 -10.12 -5.37
C ARG A 41 -13.21 -9.87 -4.28
N MET A 42 -11.96 -10.21 -4.53
CA MET A 42 -10.91 -10.11 -3.53
C MET A 42 -10.57 -8.65 -3.19
N ILE A 43 -10.51 -7.79 -4.20
CA ILE A 43 -10.09 -6.39 -4.02
C ILE A 43 -11.09 -5.39 -4.59
N ASN A 44 -12.26 -5.86 -5.02
CA ASN A 44 -13.34 -5.03 -5.56
C ASN A 44 -12.85 -4.03 -6.63
N LEU A 45 -11.96 -4.48 -7.51
CA LEU A 45 -11.41 -3.66 -8.58
C LEU A 45 -12.34 -3.70 -9.78
N GLU A 46 -13.47 -3.03 -9.71
CA GLU A 46 -14.50 -3.04 -10.75
C GLU A 46 -14.02 -2.50 -12.09
N LEU A 47 -12.91 -1.83 -12.12
CA LEU A 47 -12.59 -0.91 -13.20
C LEU A 47 -11.57 -1.45 -14.18
N MET A 48 -11.02 -2.64 -13.93
CA MET A 48 -9.93 -3.15 -14.76
C MET A 48 -10.33 -4.48 -15.39
N PRO A 49 -10.69 -4.48 -16.66
CA PRO A 49 -10.76 -5.75 -17.36
C PRO A 49 -9.35 -6.33 -17.48
N LEU A 50 -9.11 -7.45 -16.84
CA LEU A 50 -7.83 -8.15 -16.89
C LEU A 50 -7.76 -8.96 -18.17
N GLN A 51 -7.67 -8.29 -19.30
CA GLN A 51 -7.62 -8.96 -20.62
C GLN A 51 -6.21 -9.42 -20.96
N TYR A 52 -5.21 -8.85 -20.33
CA TYR A 52 -3.80 -9.12 -20.63
C TYR A 52 -3.05 -9.32 -19.33
N SER A 53 -1.80 -9.76 -19.41
CA SER A 53 -0.98 -9.91 -18.24
C SER A 53 -0.86 -8.55 -17.52
N SER A 54 -1.53 -8.42 -16.38
CA SER A 54 -1.40 -7.26 -15.53
C SER A 54 -0.11 -7.39 -14.73
N LYS A 55 0.65 -6.33 -14.70
CA LYS A 55 1.89 -6.28 -13.96
C LYS A 55 1.74 -5.38 -12.76
N VAL A 56 2.47 -5.74 -11.72
CA VAL A 56 2.38 -5.08 -10.43
C VAL A 56 3.79 -4.78 -9.94
N ASP A 57 4.03 -3.52 -9.60
CA ASP A 57 5.20 -3.17 -8.81
C ASP A 57 4.80 -3.09 -7.35
N TRP A 58 5.78 -3.33 -6.50
CA TRP A 58 5.58 -3.30 -5.06
C TRP A 58 6.74 -2.56 -4.40
N PHE A 59 6.40 -1.52 -3.65
CA PHE A 59 7.36 -0.75 -2.87
C PHE A 59 7.07 -0.94 -1.39
N ASN A 60 8.02 -1.53 -0.69
CA ASN A 60 7.98 -1.68 0.76
C ASN A 60 8.65 -0.46 1.39
N ALA A 61 8.02 0.10 2.42
CA ALA A 61 8.52 1.33 3.04
C ALA A 61 9.91 1.19 3.65
N ASP A 62 10.21 0.04 4.26
CA ASP A 62 11.52 -0.18 4.85
C ASP A 62 12.61 -0.22 3.79
N ASP A 63 12.33 -0.84 2.66
CA ASP A 63 13.26 -0.87 1.53
C ASP A 63 13.52 0.54 0.99
N VAL A 64 12.47 1.36 0.92
CA VAL A 64 12.61 2.76 0.47
C VAL A 64 13.43 3.56 1.47
N ARG A 65 13.17 3.41 2.78
CA ARG A 65 13.95 4.07 3.82
C ARG A 65 15.43 3.67 3.75
N LYS A 66 15.69 2.38 3.54
CA LYS A 66 17.05 1.87 3.40
C LYS A 66 17.75 2.50 2.19
N ARG A 67 17.05 2.61 1.08
CA ARG A 67 17.57 3.19 -0.17
C ARG A 67 17.99 4.64 0.03
N PHE A 68 17.23 5.41 0.82
CA PHE A 68 17.52 6.82 1.09
C PHE A 68 18.31 7.02 2.39
N ASN A 69 18.61 5.95 3.12
CA ASN A 69 19.22 6.01 4.43
C ASN A 69 18.50 7.01 5.33
N ASP A 70 17.18 6.95 5.36
CA ASP A 70 16.33 7.91 6.07
C ASP A 70 15.42 7.15 7.03
N TRP A 71 15.84 7.10 8.28
CA TRP A 71 15.13 6.43 9.37
C TRP A 71 14.52 7.43 10.33
N ASP A 72 14.18 8.61 9.81
CA ASP A 72 13.54 9.66 10.58
C ASP A 72 12.04 9.36 10.73
N PHE A 73 11.64 9.01 11.96
CA PHE A 73 10.24 8.72 12.30
C PHE A 73 9.55 9.88 12.97
N SER A 74 10.13 11.08 12.93
CA SER A 74 9.43 12.30 13.31
C SER A 74 8.26 12.53 12.36
N ARG A 75 7.37 13.46 12.73
CA ARG A 75 6.26 13.82 11.85
C ARG A 75 6.74 14.21 10.45
N GLU A 76 7.76 15.04 10.38
CA GLU A 76 8.33 15.50 9.11
C GLU A 76 8.93 14.36 8.32
N GLY A 77 9.62 13.44 8.98
CA GLY A 77 10.20 12.27 8.33
C GLY A 77 9.15 11.31 7.80
N ARG A 78 8.06 11.13 8.53
CA ARG A 78 6.94 10.30 8.07
C ARG A 78 6.24 10.92 6.87
N ILE A 79 6.03 12.22 6.87
CA ILE A 79 5.43 12.92 5.74
C ILE A 79 6.33 12.85 4.52
N ARG A 80 7.63 13.06 4.69
CA ARG A 80 8.61 12.93 3.61
C ARG A 80 8.56 11.53 2.99
N GLN A 81 8.44 10.51 3.83
CA GLN A 81 8.34 9.14 3.35
C GLN A 81 7.07 8.92 2.50
N SER A 82 5.94 9.47 2.91
CA SER A 82 4.70 9.32 2.12
C SER A 82 4.81 9.97 0.74
N ILE A 83 5.53 11.08 0.66
CA ILE A 83 5.77 11.75 -0.63
C ILE A 83 6.66 10.89 -1.52
N ARG A 84 7.70 10.27 -0.96
CA ARG A 84 8.54 9.33 -1.71
C ARG A 84 7.74 8.14 -2.24
N MET A 85 6.88 7.57 -1.38
CA MET A 85 6.04 6.44 -1.79
C MET A 85 5.13 6.85 -2.95
N PHE A 86 4.56 8.04 -2.87
CA PHE A 86 3.75 8.59 -3.95
C PHE A 86 4.56 8.75 -5.24
N ASP A 87 5.75 9.34 -5.14
CA ASP A 87 6.60 9.58 -6.30
C ASP A 87 7.00 8.28 -7.00
N PHE A 88 7.36 7.25 -6.23
CA PHE A 88 7.62 5.94 -6.80
C PHE A 88 6.39 5.35 -7.47
N ALA A 89 5.24 5.48 -6.82
CA ALA A 89 4.01 4.93 -7.33
C ALA A 89 3.61 5.54 -8.67
N VAL A 90 3.63 6.87 -8.78
CA VAL A 90 3.22 7.54 -10.02
C VAL A 90 4.24 7.39 -11.15
N SER A 91 5.49 7.08 -10.81
CA SER A 91 6.54 6.85 -11.80
C SER A 91 6.56 5.42 -12.32
N CYS A 92 5.78 4.55 -11.70
CA CYS A 92 5.67 3.15 -12.10
C CYS A 92 4.95 3.03 -13.44
N SER A 93 5.46 2.18 -14.31
CA SER A 93 4.86 1.95 -15.63
C SER A 93 3.92 0.75 -15.67
N GLU A 94 3.76 0.05 -14.55
CA GLU A 94 2.92 -1.13 -14.46
C GLU A 94 1.44 -0.75 -14.30
N ASP A 95 0.54 -1.73 -14.39
CA ASP A 95 -0.90 -1.50 -14.27
C ASP A 95 -1.30 -1.19 -12.84
N PHE A 96 -0.64 -1.85 -11.89
CA PHE A 96 -0.89 -1.70 -10.47
C PHE A 96 0.42 -1.42 -9.74
N VAL A 97 0.33 -0.67 -8.66
CA VAL A 97 1.44 -0.51 -7.74
C VAL A 97 0.93 -0.68 -6.31
N ILE A 98 1.60 -1.56 -5.58
CA ILE A 98 1.32 -1.80 -4.17
C ILE A 98 2.37 -1.04 -3.37
N CYS A 99 1.93 -0.24 -2.41
CA CYS A 99 2.80 0.41 -1.45
C CYS A 99 2.36 0.00 -0.06
N ASP A 100 3.25 -0.66 0.70
CA ASP A 100 2.96 -1.03 2.07
C ASP A 100 3.80 -0.20 3.03
N PHE A 101 3.13 0.58 3.82
CA PHE A 101 3.74 1.36 4.89
C PHE A 101 2.71 1.62 6.00
N VAL A 102 3.22 1.97 7.17
CA VAL A 102 2.36 2.14 8.34
C VAL A 102 1.32 3.23 8.11
N ALA A 103 1.72 4.34 7.52
CA ALA A 103 0.87 5.50 7.24
C ALA A 103 0.04 5.92 8.46
N PRO A 104 0.67 6.19 9.62
CA PRO A 104 -0.08 6.45 10.84
C PRO A 104 -0.83 7.76 10.83
N LEU A 105 -0.40 8.73 10.02
CA LEU A 105 -0.97 10.06 9.96
C LEU A 105 -1.93 10.19 8.79
N VAL A 106 -3.05 10.86 9.02
CA VAL A 106 -4.02 11.14 7.95
C VAL A 106 -3.36 11.89 6.80
N GLU A 107 -2.47 12.82 7.12
CA GLU A 107 -1.75 13.59 6.10
C GLU A 107 -0.92 12.72 5.17
N GLN A 108 -0.30 11.64 5.69
CA GLN A 108 0.45 10.70 4.87
C GLN A 108 -0.45 10.01 3.84
N ARG A 109 -1.64 9.62 4.26
CA ARG A 109 -2.62 8.98 3.38
C ARG A 109 -3.12 9.95 2.32
N ASN A 110 -3.36 11.20 2.71
CA ASN A 110 -3.76 12.24 1.78
C ASN A 110 -2.66 12.54 0.75
N ASN A 111 -1.40 12.48 1.16
CA ASN A 111 -0.27 12.68 0.24
C ASN A 111 -0.12 11.53 -0.73
N PHE A 112 -0.37 10.32 -0.28
CA PHE A 112 -0.23 9.14 -1.14
C PHE A 112 -1.36 9.02 -2.17
N LYS A 113 -2.57 9.41 -1.83
CA LYS A 113 -3.73 9.41 -2.73
C LYS A 113 -3.99 8.03 -3.33
N ALA A 114 -4.22 7.05 -2.48
CA ALA A 114 -4.49 5.68 -2.91
C ALA A 114 -5.80 5.59 -3.70
N ASP A 115 -5.82 4.74 -4.71
CA ASP A 115 -7.06 4.34 -5.36
C ASP A 115 -7.83 3.34 -4.49
N TRP A 116 -7.10 2.45 -3.82
CA TRP A 116 -7.67 1.51 -2.85
C TRP A 116 -6.79 1.45 -1.61
N THR A 117 -7.45 1.43 -0.46
CA THR A 117 -6.79 1.31 0.84
C THR A 117 -7.20 0.01 1.51
N ILE A 118 -6.21 -0.78 1.87
CA ILE A 118 -6.37 -2.00 2.64
C ILE A 118 -5.77 -1.75 4.02
N TRP A 119 -6.60 -1.81 5.04
CA TRP A 119 -6.16 -1.60 6.41
C TRP A 119 -5.96 -2.95 7.10
N MET A 120 -4.71 -3.22 7.45
CA MET A 120 -4.34 -4.40 8.21
C MET A 120 -4.52 -4.10 9.70
N ASP A 121 -5.72 -4.34 10.20
CA ASP A 121 -6.10 -4.10 11.60
C ASP A 121 -6.08 -5.41 12.38
N THR A 122 -4.93 -6.06 12.35
CA THR A 122 -4.76 -7.41 12.91
C THR A 122 -4.20 -7.41 14.31
N ILE A 123 -3.67 -6.29 14.78
CA ILE A 123 -3.09 -6.14 16.12
C ILE A 123 -3.51 -4.79 16.72
N ASP A 124 -3.58 -4.73 18.04
CA ASP A 124 -3.98 -3.51 18.75
C ASP A 124 -2.82 -2.54 18.93
N ALA A 125 -1.60 -3.08 19.04
CA ALA A 125 -0.40 -2.27 19.21
C ALA A 125 0.78 -2.99 18.58
N GLY A 126 1.64 -2.22 17.92
CA GLY A 126 2.93 -2.70 17.43
C GLY A 126 4.01 -2.57 18.50
N ARG A 127 5.23 -2.95 18.13
CA ARG A 127 6.39 -2.94 19.05
C ARG A 127 7.00 -1.57 19.29
N TYR A 128 6.61 -0.56 18.52
CA TYR A 128 7.14 0.79 18.63
C TYR A 128 6.07 1.71 19.20
N GLU A 129 6.27 2.14 20.45
CA GLU A 129 5.26 2.93 21.18
C GLU A 129 5.01 4.29 20.53
N ASP A 130 6.03 4.94 20.02
CA ASP A 130 5.88 6.21 19.31
C ASP A 130 4.95 6.08 18.09
N THR A 131 5.06 4.98 17.38
CA THR A 131 4.19 4.69 16.24
C THR A 131 2.77 4.37 16.70
N ASN A 132 2.62 3.62 17.80
CA ASN A 132 1.30 3.33 18.36
C ASN A 132 0.58 4.61 18.73
N GLN A 133 1.28 5.56 19.33
CA GLN A 133 0.71 6.85 19.74
C GLN A 133 0.39 7.74 18.53
N ALA A 134 1.20 7.68 17.50
CA ALA A 134 0.99 8.49 16.29
C ALA A 134 -0.13 7.96 15.41
N PHE A 135 -0.47 6.69 15.52
CA PHE A 135 -1.37 6.01 14.60
C PHE A 135 -2.81 6.48 14.79
N VAL A 136 -3.37 7.07 13.73
CA VAL A 136 -4.77 7.45 13.66
C VAL A 136 -5.49 6.40 12.80
N PRO A 137 -6.44 5.64 13.36
CA PRO A 137 -7.18 4.67 12.56
C PRO A 137 -7.87 5.33 11.37
N PRO A 138 -7.88 4.70 10.21
CA PRO A 138 -8.54 5.31 9.05
C PRO A 138 -10.05 5.32 9.21
N GLU A 139 -10.67 6.43 8.85
CA GLU A 139 -12.13 6.52 8.79
C GLU A 139 -12.66 5.94 7.48
N GLN A 140 -11.82 5.97 6.43
CA GLN A 140 -12.18 5.46 5.11
C GLN A 140 -11.16 4.44 4.66
N TYR A 141 -11.64 3.30 4.24
CA TYR A 141 -10.84 2.21 3.69
C TYR A 141 -11.75 1.37 2.81
N ASP A 142 -11.15 0.63 1.89
CA ASP A 142 -11.90 -0.27 1.02
C ASP A 142 -12.01 -1.66 1.64
N PHE A 143 -10.93 -2.11 2.30
CA PHE A 143 -10.89 -3.40 2.98
C PHE A 143 -10.21 -3.26 4.33
N ARG A 144 -10.75 -3.98 5.30
CA ARG A 144 -10.19 -4.09 6.64
C ARG A 144 -9.98 -5.58 6.94
N ILE A 145 -8.75 -5.93 7.23
CA ILE A 145 -8.36 -7.31 7.51
C ILE A 145 -8.27 -7.53 9.04
#